data_4084de8b3f5512939162245928699858
#
_entry.id   4084de8b3f5512939162245928699858
#
_cell.length_a   1.000
_cell.length_b   1.000
_cell.length_c   1.000
_cell.angle_alpha   90.00
_cell.angle_beta   90.00
_cell.angle_gamma   90.00
#
_symmetry.space_group_name_H-M   'P 1'
#
loop_
_entity.id
_entity.type
_entity.pdbx_description
1 polymer ?
#
loop_
_entity_poly.entity_id
_entity_poly.type
_entity_poly.pdbx_seq_one_letter_code
_entity_poly.pdbx_strand_id
1 'polypeptide(L)'
;MKWDFTMTQHIFLTGKKHIGKSTLIQKILDDYKKTSDGFLTVRTKNYLKNQYSVHMYHLKEKELPNKSNLLFLCGKTDEHTADTFDRLGCNILSMCSDCSLIVMDELGPHEADATLFRKKILNLLDGQTPILGVLQEPAESFWPEIVNHPKVEIITISEDNRNDRALLNYIQCKISSP
;
A
#
# COMPACT_ATOMS: atom_id res chain seq x y z
N MET A 1 17.64 32.55 1.78
CA MET A 1 17.20 31.22 2.25
C MET A 1 15.90 30.89 1.52
N LYS A 2 15.95 30.01 0.53
CA LYS A 2 14.73 29.47 -0.08
C LYS A 2 14.27 28.34 0.84
N TRP A 3 13.15 28.51 1.51
CA TRP A 3 12.43 27.43 2.15
C TRP A 3 11.81 26.62 1.03
N ASP A 4 12.43 25.50 0.70
CA ASP A 4 11.86 24.50 -0.18
C ASP A 4 10.80 23.74 0.63
N PHE A 5 9.55 24.24 0.56
CA PHE A 5 8.40 23.50 1.04
C PHE A 5 8.10 22.41 0.01
N THR A 6 8.92 21.38 -0.06
CA THR A 6 8.50 20.10 -0.63
C THR A 6 7.39 19.59 0.28
N MET A 7 6.14 19.92 -0.08
CA MET A 7 4.99 19.43 0.64
C MET A 7 4.98 17.92 0.49
N THR A 8 5.12 17.20 1.60
CA THR A 8 4.89 15.76 1.62
C THR A 8 3.50 15.49 1.07
N GLN A 9 3.44 14.66 0.04
CA GLN A 9 2.23 14.42 -0.75
C GLN A 9 1.70 13.01 -0.52
N HIS A 10 2.60 12.09 -0.18
CA HIS A 10 2.30 10.68 0.01
C HIS A 10 2.42 10.32 1.48
N ILE A 11 1.53 9.45 1.96
CA ILE A 11 1.54 8.96 3.34
C ILE A 11 1.66 7.43 3.32
N PHE A 12 2.64 6.91 4.05
CA PHE A 12 2.75 5.48 4.30
C PHE A 12 2.66 5.20 5.81
N LEU A 13 1.75 4.29 6.15
CA LEU A 13 1.57 3.81 7.51
C LEU A 13 2.51 2.64 7.77
N THR A 14 3.20 2.66 8.89
CA THR A 14 4.00 1.53 9.38
C THR A 14 3.59 1.18 10.81
N GLY A 15 4.20 0.15 11.39
CA GLY A 15 3.88 -0.30 12.75
C GLY A 15 3.67 -1.81 12.80
N LYS A 16 3.58 -2.33 14.01
CA LYS A 16 3.48 -3.78 14.29
C LYS A 16 2.40 -4.46 13.46
N LYS A 17 2.65 -5.72 13.14
CA LYS A 17 1.66 -6.55 12.47
C LYS A 17 0.36 -6.61 13.29
N HIS A 18 -0.79 -6.51 12.61
CA HIS A 18 -2.13 -6.51 13.23
C HIS A 18 -2.45 -5.32 14.13
N ILE A 19 -1.67 -4.23 14.11
CA ILE A 19 -1.96 -3.02 14.89
C ILE A 19 -3.20 -2.25 14.41
N GLY A 20 -3.69 -2.53 13.20
CA GLY A 20 -4.89 -1.90 12.63
C GLY A 20 -4.65 -0.94 11.46
N LYS A 21 -3.48 -1.03 10.79
CA LYS A 21 -3.14 -0.16 9.63
C LYS A 21 -4.19 -0.24 8.50
N SER A 22 -4.52 -1.43 8.04
CA SER A 22 -5.52 -1.63 6.98
C SER A 22 -6.92 -1.19 7.42
N THR A 23 -7.27 -1.37 8.70
CA THR A 23 -8.52 -0.85 9.27
C THR A 23 -8.56 0.68 9.24
N LEU A 24 -7.43 1.33 9.51
CA LEU A 24 -7.33 2.80 9.43
C LEU A 24 -7.47 3.28 7.98
N ILE A 25 -6.82 2.60 7.03
CA ILE A 25 -7.01 2.88 5.59
C ILE A 25 -8.49 2.78 5.22
N GLN A 26 -9.16 1.71 5.62
CA GLN A 26 -10.58 1.53 5.30
C GLN A 26 -11.44 2.68 5.85
N LYS A 27 -11.22 3.09 7.11
CA LYS A 27 -11.94 4.25 7.70
C LYS A 27 -11.68 5.54 6.92
N ILE A 28 -10.44 5.75 6.45
CA ILE A 28 -10.10 6.91 5.63
C ILE A 28 -10.85 6.86 4.31
N LEU A 29 -10.89 5.72 3.64
CA LEU A 29 -11.56 5.53 2.35
C LEU A 29 -13.08 5.65 2.46
N ASP A 30 -13.69 5.20 3.54
CA ASP A 30 -15.15 5.31 3.75
C ASP A 30 -15.61 6.78 3.75
N ASP A 31 -14.77 7.68 4.24
CA ASP A 31 -15.02 9.12 4.28
C ASP A 31 -14.47 9.89 3.07
N TYR A 32 -13.63 9.28 2.25
CA TYR A 32 -13.00 9.92 1.10
C TYR A 32 -13.98 10.14 -0.04
N LYS A 33 -14.23 11.38 -0.43
CA LYS A 33 -15.29 11.75 -1.38
C LYS A 33 -14.87 11.78 -2.85
N LYS A 34 -13.55 11.73 -3.11
CA LYS A 34 -13.00 11.71 -4.47
C LYS A 34 -12.74 10.25 -4.92
N THR A 35 -12.30 10.08 -6.15
CA THR A 35 -11.99 8.76 -6.69
C THR A 35 -10.70 8.19 -6.08
N SER A 36 -10.72 6.94 -5.68
CA SER A 36 -9.55 6.18 -5.24
C SER A 36 -9.40 4.92 -6.06
N ASP A 37 -8.15 4.48 -6.24
CA ASP A 37 -7.80 3.25 -6.93
C ASP A 37 -6.53 2.65 -6.35
N GLY A 38 -6.14 1.44 -6.76
CA GLY A 38 -4.96 0.77 -6.24
C GLY A 38 -5.21 -0.69 -5.88
N PHE A 39 -4.45 -1.20 -4.93
CA PHE A 39 -4.54 -2.60 -4.51
C PHE A 39 -4.60 -2.79 -3.01
N LEU A 40 -5.16 -3.95 -2.64
CA LEU A 40 -5.13 -4.52 -1.29
C LEU A 40 -4.45 -5.89 -1.35
N THR A 41 -3.62 -6.21 -0.35
CA THR A 41 -3.14 -7.57 -0.17
C THR A 41 -3.84 -8.23 1.02
N VAL A 42 -4.43 -9.39 0.79
CA VAL A 42 -5.26 -10.07 1.79
C VAL A 42 -4.71 -11.46 2.06
N ARG A 43 -4.40 -11.72 3.33
CA ARG A 43 -4.05 -13.06 3.82
C ARG A 43 -5.30 -13.83 4.19
N THR A 44 -5.48 -15.03 3.64
CA THR A 44 -6.64 -15.87 3.89
C THR A 44 -6.28 -17.35 4.10
N LYS A 45 -7.15 -18.08 4.82
CA LYS A 45 -7.14 -19.54 4.90
C LYS A 45 -8.10 -20.20 3.91
N ASN A 46 -8.94 -19.41 3.25
CA ASN A 46 -10.10 -19.94 2.51
C ASN A 46 -9.77 -20.43 1.11
N TYR A 47 -8.53 -20.21 0.63
CA TYR A 47 -8.12 -20.64 -0.72
C TYR A 47 -7.70 -22.11 -0.76
N LEU A 48 -6.82 -22.50 0.15
CA LEU A 48 -6.39 -23.91 0.29
C LEU A 48 -6.63 -24.42 1.72
N LYS A 49 -7.03 -25.69 1.82
CA LYS A 49 -7.27 -26.34 3.11
C LYS A 49 -5.97 -26.34 3.95
N ASN A 50 -6.07 -25.86 5.19
CA ASN A 50 -4.98 -25.82 6.17
C ASN A 50 -3.72 -25.00 5.78
N GLN A 51 -3.81 -24.13 4.79
CA GLN A 51 -2.70 -23.28 4.40
C GLN A 51 -3.15 -21.82 4.21
N TYR A 52 -2.36 -20.89 4.70
CA TYR A 52 -2.56 -19.49 4.40
C TYR A 52 -2.01 -19.14 3.01
N SER A 53 -2.74 -18.30 2.31
CA SER A 53 -2.32 -17.69 1.06
C SER A 53 -2.44 -16.17 1.14
N VAL A 54 -1.70 -15.47 0.30
CA VAL A 54 -1.80 -14.02 0.14
C VAL A 54 -2.24 -13.73 -1.27
N HIS A 55 -3.24 -12.88 -1.41
CA HIS A 55 -3.85 -12.48 -2.66
C HIS A 55 -3.80 -10.97 -2.83
N MET A 56 -3.66 -10.50 -4.06
CA MET A 56 -3.77 -9.08 -4.41
C MET A 56 -5.10 -8.82 -5.09
N TYR A 57 -5.85 -7.86 -4.55
CA TYR A 57 -7.12 -7.42 -5.09
C TYR A 57 -7.04 -5.99 -5.60
N HIS A 58 -7.71 -5.73 -6.70
CA HIS A 58 -7.98 -4.36 -7.11
C HIS A 58 -8.91 -3.68 -6.09
N LEU A 59 -8.62 -2.44 -5.72
CA LEU A 59 -9.35 -1.72 -4.66
C LEU A 59 -10.86 -1.64 -4.90
N LYS A 60 -11.27 -1.52 -6.14
CA LYS A 60 -12.68 -1.37 -6.55
C LYS A 60 -13.42 -2.70 -6.74
N GLU A 61 -12.72 -3.80 -6.74
CA GLU A 61 -13.30 -5.11 -7.05
C GLU A 61 -13.43 -5.94 -5.77
N LYS A 62 -14.64 -6.47 -5.55
CA LYS A 62 -14.86 -7.47 -4.49
C LYS A 62 -14.54 -8.84 -5.04
N GLU A 63 -13.27 -9.18 -5.05
CA GLU A 63 -12.82 -10.48 -5.51
C GLU A 63 -12.83 -11.53 -4.39
N LEU A 64 -12.94 -12.79 -4.82
CA LEU A 64 -12.68 -13.95 -3.96
C LEU A 64 -11.27 -14.50 -4.24
N PRO A 65 -10.63 -15.16 -3.24
CA PRO A 65 -9.36 -15.83 -3.45
C PRO A 65 -9.43 -16.83 -4.58
N ASN A 66 -8.57 -16.66 -5.59
CA ASN A 66 -8.49 -17.55 -6.75
C ASN A 66 -7.05 -17.57 -7.30
N LYS A 67 -6.82 -18.41 -8.32
CA LYS A 67 -5.48 -18.57 -8.91
C LYS A 67 -4.97 -17.29 -9.61
N SER A 68 -5.85 -16.48 -10.17
CA SER A 68 -5.44 -15.29 -10.94
C SER A 68 -4.96 -14.16 -10.06
N ASN A 69 -5.45 -14.06 -8.80
CA ASN A 69 -5.05 -13.04 -7.84
C ASN A 69 -4.13 -13.55 -6.72
N LEU A 70 -3.73 -14.83 -6.76
CA LEU A 70 -2.78 -15.42 -5.81
C LEU A 70 -1.39 -14.83 -6.00
N LEU A 71 -0.82 -14.27 -4.93
CA LEU A 71 0.58 -13.83 -4.88
C LEU A 71 1.51 -14.97 -4.47
N PHE A 72 1.25 -15.57 -3.31
CA PHE A 72 2.04 -16.70 -2.79
C PHE A 72 1.30 -17.48 -1.70
N LEU A 73 1.82 -18.67 -1.40
CA LEU A 73 1.40 -19.50 -0.29
C LEU A 73 2.34 -19.29 0.91
N CYS A 74 1.79 -19.01 2.09
CA CYS A 74 2.61 -18.75 3.27
C CYS A 74 3.41 -20.00 3.68
N GLY A 75 4.68 -19.79 4.00
CA GLY A 75 5.59 -20.88 4.40
C GLY A 75 6.15 -21.71 3.25
N LYS A 76 5.91 -21.32 2.00
CA LYS A 76 6.57 -21.89 0.81
C LYS A 76 7.42 -20.81 0.15
N THR A 77 8.63 -21.18 -0.24
CA THR A 77 9.45 -20.37 -1.13
C THR A 77 8.92 -20.58 -2.54
N ASP A 78 8.59 -19.50 -3.24
CA ASP A 78 8.12 -19.54 -4.62
C ASP A 78 8.98 -18.58 -5.43
N GLU A 79 9.76 -19.14 -6.36
CA GLU A 79 10.62 -18.38 -7.27
C GLU A 79 9.84 -17.48 -8.26
N HIS A 80 8.53 -17.75 -8.43
CA HIS A 80 7.65 -16.97 -9.30
C HIS A 80 6.92 -15.82 -8.55
N THR A 81 7.17 -15.64 -7.26
CA THR A 81 6.49 -14.58 -6.49
C THR A 81 6.78 -13.20 -7.06
N ALA A 82 8.04 -12.91 -7.42
CA ALA A 82 8.42 -11.64 -8.03
C ALA A 82 7.70 -11.39 -9.36
N ASP A 83 7.68 -12.39 -10.26
CA ASP A 83 6.97 -12.30 -11.54
C ASP A 83 5.46 -12.05 -11.35
N THR A 84 4.89 -12.65 -10.30
CA THR A 84 3.47 -12.46 -9.97
C THR A 84 3.19 -11.04 -9.51
N PHE A 85 4.04 -10.45 -8.66
CA PHE A 85 3.94 -9.04 -8.29
C PHE A 85 4.13 -8.12 -9.49
N ASP A 86 5.12 -8.38 -10.34
CA ASP A 86 5.35 -7.61 -11.57
C ASP A 86 4.12 -7.63 -12.48
N ARG A 87 3.50 -8.79 -12.66
CA ARG A 87 2.31 -8.94 -13.51
C ARG A 87 1.05 -8.31 -12.90
N LEU A 88 0.68 -8.71 -11.67
CA LEU A 88 -0.56 -8.25 -11.03
C LEU A 88 -0.46 -6.80 -10.59
N GLY A 89 0.60 -6.46 -9.89
CA GLY A 89 0.79 -5.12 -9.33
C GLY A 89 0.93 -4.06 -10.41
N CYS A 90 1.73 -4.30 -11.46
CA CYS A 90 1.86 -3.36 -12.56
C CYS A 90 0.54 -3.21 -13.34
N ASN A 91 -0.22 -4.30 -13.52
CA ASN A 91 -1.53 -4.23 -14.18
C ASN A 91 -2.48 -3.30 -13.41
N ILE A 92 -2.66 -3.53 -12.10
CA ILE A 92 -3.52 -2.72 -11.26
C ILE A 92 -3.06 -1.26 -11.24
N LEU A 93 -1.77 -1.02 -10.97
CA LEU A 93 -1.24 0.36 -10.89
C LEU A 93 -1.28 1.09 -12.24
N SER A 94 -1.38 0.39 -13.36
CA SER A 94 -1.55 1.01 -14.68
C SER A 94 -2.97 1.53 -14.91
N MET A 95 -3.95 1.03 -14.16
CA MET A 95 -5.34 1.51 -14.20
C MET A 95 -5.59 2.75 -13.33
N CYS A 96 -4.62 3.15 -12.50
CA CYS A 96 -4.75 4.26 -11.55
C CYS A 96 -4.55 5.66 -12.17
N SER A 97 -4.60 5.81 -13.50
CA SER A 97 -4.31 7.08 -14.18
C SER A 97 -5.29 8.22 -13.87
N ASP A 98 -6.55 7.89 -13.60
CA ASP A 98 -7.64 8.86 -13.46
C ASP A 98 -8.20 8.95 -12.05
N CYS A 99 -7.47 8.44 -11.04
CA CYS A 99 -7.88 8.54 -9.65
C CYS A 99 -7.26 9.73 -8.93
N SER A 100 -7.92 10.20 -7.87
CA SER A 100 -7.47 11.29 -7.01
C SER A 100 -6.63 10.79 -5.83
N LEU A 101 -6.59 9.48 -5.59
CA LEU A 101 -5.82 8.82 -4.55
C LEU A 101 -5.43 7.42 -4.98
N ILE A 102 -4.17 7.07 -4.85
CA ILE A 102 -3.68 5.69 -5.05
C ILE A 102 -3.53 5.03 -3.68
N VAL A 103 -4.06 3.81 -3.54
CA VAL A 103 -3.96 2.99 -2.32
C VAL A 103 -3.03 1.81 -2.56
N MET A 104 -2.11 1.57 -1.62
CA MET A 104 -1.13 0.47 -1.66
C MET A 104 -1.09 -0.24 -0.30
N ASP A 105 -1.98 -1.20 -0.09
CA ASP A 105 -2.06 -1.93 1.19
C ASP A 105 -1.86 -3.44 0.95
N GLU A 106 -0.73 -4.02 1.26
CA GLU A 106 0.48 -3.65 2.01
C GLU A 106 1.73 -3.92 1.14
N LEU A 107 2.84 -3.21 1.37
CA LEU A 107 4.15 -3.46 0.77
C LEU A 107 5.11 -4.05 1.83
N GLY A 108 5.83 -5.12 1.48
CA GLY A 108 6.70 -5.84 2.41
C GLY A 108 7.94 -6.44 1.75
N PRO A 109 8.50 -7.53 2.30
CA PRO A 109 9.74 -8.14 1.78
C PRO A 109 9.54 -8.99 0.53
N HIS A 110 8.32 -9.46 0.26
CA HIS A 110 8.06 -10.39 -0.84
C HIS A 110 8.14 -9.74 -2.22
N GLU A 111 8.04 -8.42 -2.29
CA GLU A 111 8.18 -7.61 -3.50
C GLU A 111 9.63 -7.20 -3.79
N ALA A 112 10.59 -7.60 -2.95
CA ALA A 112 11.98 -7.13 -3.04
C ALA A 112 12.59 -7.35 -4.44
N ASP A 113 12.31 -8.50 -5.04
CA ASP A 113 12.85 -8.91 -6.35
C ASP A 113 11.90 -8.56 -7.53
N ALA A 114 10.72 -8.03 -7.27
CA ALA A 114 9.75 -7.60 -8.28
C ALA A 114 10.15 -6.24 -8.88
N THR A 115 11.10 -6.27 -9.80
CA THR A 115 11.78 -5.07 -10.31
C THR A 115 10.87 -4.11 -11.08
N LEU A 116 9.93 -4.63 -11.88
CA LEU A 116 8.99 -3.79 -12.64
C LEU A 116 7.95 -3.16 -11.71
N PHE A 117 7.46 -3.91 -10.74
CA PHE A 117 6.51 -3.42 -9.76
C PHE A 117 7.12 -2.33 -8.88
N ARG A 118 8.36 -2.54 -8.37
CA ARG A 118 9.10 -1.54 -7.62
C ARG A 118 9.31 -0.26 -8.43
N LYS A 119 9.77 -0.38 -9.67
CA LYS A 119 9.95 0.76 -10.58
C LYS A 119 8.64 1.50 -10.83
N LYS A 120 7.53 0.79 -10.99
CA LYS A 120 6.21 1.40 -11.17
C LYS A 120 5.80 2.23 -9.96
N ILE A 121 6.00 1.70 -8.74
CA ILE A 121 5.71 2.42 -7.49
C ILE A 121 6.55 3.70 -7.39
N LEU A 122 7.87 3.61 -7.63
CA LEU A 122 8.77 4.77 -7.55
C LEU A 122 8.38 5.86 -8.56
N ASN A 123 8.01 5.48 -9.78
CA ASN A 123 7.51 6.42 -10.78
C ASN A 123 6.21 7.13 -10.33
N LEU A 124 5.32 6.42 -9.59
CA LEU A 124 4.11 7.03 -9.05
C LEU A 124 4.41 8.01 -7.90
N LEU A 125 5.44 7.75 -7.10
CA LEU A 125 5.90 8.68 -6.05
C LEU A 125 6.47 9.98 -6.64
N ASP A 126 7.08 9.93 -7.82
CA ASP A 126 7.51 11.15 -8.53
C ASP A 126 6.32 11.96 -9.10
N GLY A 127 5.17 11.31 -9.25
CA GLY A 127 3.93 11.89 -9.78
C GLY A 127 3.28 12.93 -8.87
N GLN A 128 2.03 13.30 -9.22
CA GLN A 128 1.25 14.31 -8.49
C GLN A 128 0.05 13.70 -7.73
N THR A 129 -0.36 12.48 -8.05
CA THR A 129 -1.48 11.84 -7.37
C THR A 129 -1.03 11.37 -5.98
N PRO A 130 -1.69 11.79 -4.90
CA PRO A 130 -1.40 11.32 -3.55
C PRO A 130 -1.45 9.79 -3.45
N ILE A 131 -0.56 9.24 -2.62
CA ILE A 131 -0.54 7.81 -2.31
C ILE A 131 -0.77 7.64 -0.81
N LEU A 132 -1.68 6.72 -0.47
CA LEU A 132 -1.88 6.23 0.88
C LEU A 132 -1.50 4.75 0.91
N GLY A 133 -0.40 4.42 1.58
CA GLY A 133 0.13 3.07 1.60
C GLY A 133 0.38 2.51 2.99
N VAL A 134 0.68 1.21 3.03
CA VAL A 134 1.17 0.51 4.22
C VAL A 134 2.51 -0.13 3.90
N LEU A 135 3.49 0.10 4.78
CA LEU A 135 4.78 -0.56 4.76
C LEU A 135 4.87 -1.55 5.92
N GLN A 136 5.28 -2.77 5.63
CA GLN A 136 5.61 -3.76 6.65
C GLN A 136 6.94 -3.40 7.32
N GLU A 137 7.03 -3.55 8.64
CA GLU A 137 8.27 -3.37 9.38
C GLU A 137 9.25 -4.54 9.17
N PRO A 138 10.56 -4.26 9.13
CA PRO A 138 11.21 -2.95 9.12
C PRO A 138 11.21 -2.31 7.73
N ALA A 139 10.51 -1.17 7.59
CA ALA A 139 10.29 -0.50 6.30
C ALA A 139 11.60 -0.08 5.61
N GLU A 140 12.57 0.41 6.38
CA GLU A 140 13.88 0.83 5.90
C GLU A 140 14.67 -0.31 5.24
N SER A 141 14.43 -1.56 5.66
CA SER A 141 15.10 -2.73 5.09
C SER A 141 14.47 -3.20 3.79
N PHE A 142 13.16 -3.03 3.65
CA PHE A 142 12.42 -3.55 2.49
C PHE A 142 12.21 -2.50 1.41
N TRP A 143 11.95 -1.24 1.83
CA TRP A 143 11.60 -0.13 0.95
C TRP A 143 12.34 1.17 1.32
N PRO A 144 13.69 1.16 1.36
CA PRO A 144 14.46 2.35 1.70
C PRO A 144 14.18 3.52 0.73
N GLU A 145 13.86 3.24 -0.53
CA GLU A 145 13.55 4.26 -1.53
C GLU A 145 12.26 5.01 -1.19
N ILE A 146 11.25 4.33 -0.64
CA ILE A 146 10.00 4.99 -0.19
C ILE A 146 10.28 5.80 1.08
N VAL A 147 10.94 5.18 2.06
CA VAL A 147 11.20 5.81 3.37
C VAL A 147 12.02 7.10 3.22
N ASN A 148 12.98 7.14 2.29
CA ASN A 148 13.82 8.30 2.05
C ASN A 148 13.30 9.23 0.94
N HIS A 149 12.11 8.99 0.40
CA HIS A 149 11.58 9.82 -0.68
C HIS A 149 11.12 11.20 -0.17
N PRO A 150 11.52 12.32 -0.81
CA PRO A 150 11.26 13.66 -0.29
C PRO A 150 9.77 14.05 -0.21
N LYS A 151 8.90 13.39 -0.99
CA LYS A 151 7.46 13.62 -0.98
C LYS A 151 6.70 12.66 -0.04
N VAL A 152 7.38 11.76 0.66
CA VAL A 152 6.77 10.74 1.51
C VAL A 152 6.85 11.13 2.98
N GLU A 153 5.76 10.95 3.69
CA GLU A 153 5.68 10.98 5.14
C GLU A 153 5.36 9.60 5.68
N ILE A 154 6.21 9.11 6.60
CA ILE A 154 5.99 7.84 7.28
C ILE A 154 5.33 8.09 8.62
N ILE A 155 4.17 7.45 8.86
CA ILE A 155 3.43 7.55 10.11
C ILE A 155 3.41 6.19 10.79
N THR A 156 4.02 6.10 11.97
CA THR A 156 4.00 4.87 12.76
C THR A 156 2.70 4.76 13.56
N ILE A 157 1.95 3.69 13.31
CA ILE A 157 0.72 3.37 14.03
C ILE A 157 1.03 2.52 15.26
N SER A 158 0.49 2.93 16.39
CA SER A 158 0.62 2.29 17.69
C SER A 158 -0.76 2.09 18.35
N GLU A 159 -0.78 1.45 19.51
CA GLU A 159 -2.01 1.32 20.32
C GLU A 159 -2.55 2.68 20.77
N ASP A 160 -1.65 3.64 21.00
CA ASP A 160 -2.00 4.96 21.51
C ASP A 160 -2.66 5.84 20.43
N ASN A 161 -2.25 5.71 19.16
CA ASN A 161 -2.71 6.61 18.09
C ASN A 161 -3.65 5.99 17.05
N ARG A 162 -3.79 4.67 16.97
CA ARG A 162 -4.62 3.98 15.94
C ARG A 162 -6.09 4.39 15.93
N ASN A 163 -6.60 4.96 17.05
CA ASN A 163 -7.97 5.45 17.17
C ASN A 163 -8.03 6.97 17.34
N ASP A 164 -6.91 7.67 17.17
CA ASP A 164 -6.86 9.12 17.32
C ASP A 164 -7.56 9.81 16.15
N ARG A 165 -8.61 10.57 16.48
CA ARG A 165 -9.38 11.34 15.50
C ARG A 165 -8.57 12.46 14.86
N ALA A 166 -7.63 13.05 15.61
CA ALA A 166 -6.77 14.10 15.08
C ALA A 166 -5.82 13.54 14.01
N LEU A 167 -5.26 12.34 14.23
CA LEU A 167 -4.44 11.65 13.24
C LEU A 167 -5.26 11.31 11.99
N LEU A 168 -6.47 10.77 12.13
CA LEU A 168 -7.35 10.49 11.01
C LEU A 168 -7.61 11.73 10.16
N ASN A 169 -8.01 12.84 10.82
CA ASN A 169 -8.27 14.11 10.15
C ASN A 169 -7.01 14.66 9.45
N TYR A 170 -5.85 14.53 10.07
CA TYR A 170 -4.58 14.96 9.50
C TYR A 170 -4.29 14.22 8.18
N ILE A 171 -4.41 12.89 8.18
CA ILE A 171 -4.18 12.07 6.99
C ILE A 171 -5.19 12.47 5.89
N GLN A 172 -6.47 12.58 6.23
CA GLN A 172 -7.52 12.97 5.28
C GLN A 172 -7.27 14.33 4.66
N CYS A 173 -6.85 15.33 5.43
CA CYS A 173 -6.47 16.64 4.92
C CYS A 173 -5.31 16.57 3.94
N LYS A 174 -4.26 15.82 4.28
CA LYS A 174 -3.06 15.68 3.46
C LYS A 174 -3.35 15.06 2.09
N ILE A 175 -4.07 13.92 2.06
CA ILE A 175 -4.39 13.22 0.79
C ILE A 175 -5.48 13.91 -0.04
N SER A 176 -6.19 14.88 0.53
CA SER A 176 -7.26 15.62 -0.15
C SER A 176 -6.79 16.95 -0.71
N SER A 177 -5.60 17.41 -0.31
CA SER A 177 -5.01 18.65 -0.81
C SER A 177 -4.65 18.51 -2.28
N PRO A 178 -4.88 19.56 -3.10
CA PRO A 178 -4.55 19.55 -4.53
C PRO A 178 -3.05 19.58 -4.77
#